data_3daca1a480188bb2813a8b05bf9d4cc1
#
_entry.id   3daca1a480188bb2813a8b05bf9d4cc1
#
_cell.length_a   1.000
_cell.length_b   1.000
_cell.length_c   1.000
_cell.angle_alpha   90.00
_cell.angle_beta   90.00
_cell.angle_gamma   90.00
#
_symmetry.space_group_name_H-M   'P 1'
#
loop_
_entity.id
_entity.type
_entity.pdbx_description
1 polymer ?
#
loop_
_entity_poly.entity_id
_entity_poly.type
_entity_poly.pdbx_seq_one_letter_code
_entity_poly.pdbx_strand_id
1 'polypeptide(L)'
;PFLEPHEKRSMKTKERNEVLSQHNEGLYVVPQILTNHAEGFLELTETLQEMGYQEINLNLGCPSKTVVTRGKGAGFLASPEELEGFLDMVFKDLPGKMKLSVKTRIGMEADEEFEKLLAVYNRYPLYELIIHPRLQADYYKNTPRKEVFRCALEKSKAPLCYNGDLFTE
;
A
#
# COMPACT_ATOMS: atom_id res chain seq x y z
N PRO A 1 -6.54 4.27 9.85
CA PRO A 1 -7.79 4.30 9.09
C PRO A 1 -7.60 3.70 7.71
N PHE A 2 -8.66 3.08 7.21
CA PHE A 2 -8.69 2.33 5.97
C PHE A 2 -9.75 2.92 5.05
N LEU A 3 -9.34 3.39 3.88
CA LEU A 3 -10.16 4.19 2.97
C LEU A 3 -10.25 3.51 1.61
N GLU A 4 -11.41 3.66 0.96
CA GLU A 4 -11.63 3.22 -0.42
C GLU A 4 -12.28 4.35 -1.22
N PRO A 5 -11.73 4.76 -2.39
CA PRO A 5 -12.37 5.76 -3.24
C PRO A 5 -13.74 5.30 -3.73
N HIS A 6 -14.70 6.22 -3.79
CA HIS A 6 -16.08 5.98 -4.22
C HIS A 6 -16.47 6.93 -5.35
N GLU A 7 -17.12 6.43 -6.41
CA GLU A 7 -17.52 7.18 -7.61
C GLU A 7 -18.36 8.45 -7.33
N LYS A 8 -19.04 8.52 -6.20
CA LYS A 8 -19.97 9.63 -5.88
C LYS A 8 -19.55 10.47 -4.67
N ARG A 9 -18.52 10.05 -3.93
CA ARG A 9 -18.06 10.73 -2.70
C ARG A 9 -16.60 10.38 -2.47
N SER A 10 -15.81 11.35 -2.08
CA SER A 10 -14.41 11.11 -1.71
C SER A 10 -14.27 10.11 -0.56
N MET A 11 -15.18 10.14 0.42
CA MET A 11 -15.19 9.25 1.59
C MET A 11 -16.61 9.00 2.11
N LYS A 12 -16.84 7.82 2.70
CA LYS A 12 -18.02 7.55 3.53
C LYS A 12 -17.93 8.33 4.84
N THR A 13 -19.07 8.61 5.47
CA THR A 13 -19.13 9.32 6.76
C THR A 13 -18.27 8.64 7.84
N LYS A 14 -18.29 7.30 7.91
CA LYS A 14 -17.47 6.54 8.85
C LYS A 14 -15.99 6.73 8.58
N GLU A 15 -15.56 6.58 7.33
CA GLU A 15 -14.16 6.76 6.89
C GLU A 15 -13.69 8.18 7.20
N ARG A 16 -14.52 9.18 6.90
CA ARG A 16 -14.21 10.58 7.20
C ARG A 16 -14.01 10.80 8.72
N ASN A 17 -14.88 10.24 9.55
CA ASN A 17 -14.73 10.35 11.00
C ASN A 17 -13.43 9.70 11.51
N GLU A 18 -12.98 8.62 10.90
CA GLU A 18 -11.73 7.95 11.28
C GLU A 18 -10.48 8.78 10.94
N VAL A 19 -10.57 9.69 9.95
CA VAL A 19 -9.43 10.55 9.53
C VAL A 19 -9.56 12.00 10.00
N LEU A 20 -10.59 12.38 10.76
CA LEU A 20 -10.64 13.71 11.34
C LEU A 20 -9.50 13.91 12.34
N SER A 21 -8.73 14.99 12.17
CA SER A 21 -7.56 15.30 13.02
C SER A 21 -7.91 15.34 14.51
N GLN A 22 -9.09 15.85 14.86
CA GLN A 22 -9.57 15.88 16.25
C GLN A 22 -9.74 14.49 16.89
N HIS A 23 -9.97 13.44 16.09
CA HIS A 23 -10.10 12.07 16.58
C HIS A 23 -8.74 11.34 16.67
N ASN A 24 -7.69 11.95 16.11
CA ASN A 24 -6.35 11.41 16.03
C ASN A 24 -5.31 12.32 16.70
N GLU A 25 -5.74 13.22 17.57
CA GLU A 25 -4.88 14.18 18.23
C GLU A 25 -3.80 13.48 19.06
N GLY A 26 -2.54 13.90 18.88
CA GLY A 26 -1.39 13.31 19.55
C GLY A 26 -0.91 11.97 18.95
N LEU A 27 -1.56 11.47 17.89
CA LEU A 27 -1.16 10.24 17.19
C LEU A 27 -0.52 10.56 15.84
N TYR A 28 0.55 9.83 15.51
CA TYR A 28 1.05 9.79 14.13
C TYR A 28 0.24 8.77 13.33
N VAL A 29 -0.71 9.25 12.55
CA VAL A 29 -1.62 8.41 11.78
C VAL A 29 -1.35 8.57 10.30
N VAL A 30 -1.15 7.45 9.60
CA VAL A 30 -1.03 7.39 8.14
C VAL A 30 -2.31 6.75 7.58
N PRO A 31 -3.13 7.51 6.83
CA PRO A 31 -4.30 6.94 6.17
C PRO A 31 -3.88 5.93 5.10
N GLN A 32 -4.55 4.76 5.09
CA GLN A 32 -4.28 3.72 4.10
C GLN A 32 -5.41 3.65 3.09
N ILE A 33 -5.06 3.68 1.80
CA ILE A 33 -6.00 3.68 0.68
C ILE A 33 -5.95 2.32 -0.03
N LEU A 34 -7.12 1.72 -0.26
CA LEU A 34 -7.29 0.49 -1.01
C LEU A 34 -7.95 0.79 -2.35
N THR A 35 -7.19 0.76 -3.42
CA THR A 35 -7.70 0.97 -4.78
C THR A 35 -6.72 0.42 -5.82
N ASN A 36 -7.19 0.30 -7.06
CA ASN A 36 -6.41 0.09 -8.27
C ASN A 36 -6.72 1.15 -9.34
N HIS A 37 -7.37 2.26 -8.96
CA HIS A 37 -7.69 3.40 -9.82
C HIS A 37 -6.89 4.62 -9.37
N ALA A 38 -6.00 5.11 -10.24
CA ALA A 38 -5.09 6.21 -9.91
C ALA A 38 -5.81 7.52 -9.67
N GLU A 39 -6.81 7.86 -10.48
CA GLU A 39 -7.58 9.09 -10.33
C GLU A 39 -8.29 9.15 -8.97
N GLY A 40 -8.98 8.07 -8.58
CA GLY A 40 -9.65 8.00 -7.29
C GLY A 40 -8.67 8.01 -6.11
N PHE A 41 -7.45 7.47 -6.30
CA PHE A 41 -6.37 7.57 -5.32
C PHE A 41 -5.93 9.02 -5.12
N LEU A 42 -5.73 9.76 -6.22
CA LEU A 42 -5.30 11.16 -6.21
C LEU A 42 -6.35 12.08 -5.60
N GLU A 43 -7.62 11.96 -5.99
CA GLU A 43 -8.73 12.74 -5.42
C GLU A 43 -8.82 12.56 -3.89
N LEU A 44 -8.68 11.31 -3.42
CA LEU A 44 -8.71 11.02 -2.00
C LEU A 44 -7.46 11.56 -1.29
N THR A 45 -6.31 11.52 -1.96
CA THR A 45 -5.05 12.08 -1.46
C THR A 45 -5.12 13.60 -1.28
N GLU A 46 -5.70 14.32 -2.24
CA GLU A 46 -5.94 15.77 -2.13
C GLU A 46 -6.83 16.08 -0.92
N THR A 47 -7.93 15.36 -0.77
CA THR A 47 -8.81 15.50 0.39
C THR A 47 -8.08 15.29 1.72
N LEU A 48 -7.23 14.27 1.80
CA LEU A 48 -6.43 13.98 2.99
C LEU A 48 -5.36 15.05 3.24
N GLN A 49 -4.77 15.60 2.19
CA GLN A 49 -3.83 16.72 2.30
C GLN A 49 -4.52 17.98 2.89
N GLU A 50 -5.73 18.30 2.42
CA GLU A 50 -6.55 19.39 2.98
C GLU A 50 -6.88 19.19 4.46
N MET A 51 -7.00 17.92 4.89
CA MET A 51 -7.18 17.55 6.31
C MET A 51 -5.89 17.58 7.12
N GLY A 52 -4.73 17.92 6.50
CA GLY A 52 -3.44 18.09 7.16
C GLY A 52 -2.53 16.87 7.16
N TYR A 53 -2.90 15.79 6.49
CA TYR A 53 -2.02 14.63 6.33
C TYR A 53 -0.85 14.93 5.39
N GLN A 54 0.34 14.42 5.73
CA GLN A 54 1.55 14.58 4.94
C GLN A 54 2.06 13.25 4.36
N GLU A 55 1.44 12.16 4.76
CA GLU A 55 1.74 10.81 4.28
C GLU A 55 0.45 10.02 4.07
N ILE A 56 0.43 9.23 3.03
CA ILE A 56 -0.59 8.24 2.71
C ILE A 56 0.07 6.89 2.43
N ASN A 57 -0.69 5.82 2.62
CA ASN A 57 -0.22 4.46 2.36
C ASN A 57 -1.11 3.76 1.33
N LEU A 58 -0.51 3.15 0.31
CA LEU A 58 -1.22 2.30 -0.65
C LEU A 58 -1.26 0.85 -0.12
N ASN A 59 -2.47 0.28 -0.05
CA ASN A 59 -2.65 -1.13 0.33
C ASN A 59 -2.53 -2.07 -0.88
N LEU A 60 -1.44 -2.83 -0.92
CA LEU A 60 -1.18 -3.91 -1.86
C LEU A 60 -1.05 -5.28 -1.14
N GLY A 61 -1.57 -5.39 0.08
CA GLY A 61 -1.39 -6.58 0.91
C GLY A 61 -2.65 -7.29 1.36
N CYS A 62 -3.84 -6.68 1.21
CA CYS A 62 -5.10 -7.30 1.65
C CYS A 62 -5.39 -8.57 0.84
N PRO A 63 -5.42 -9.77 1.48
CA PRO A 63 -5.61 -11.05 0.77
C PRO A 63 -7.09 -11.45 0.66
N SER A 64 -8.03 -10.63 1.15
CA SER A 64 -9.45 -10.95 1.15
C SER A 64 -9.94 -11.25 -0.26
N LYS A 65 -10.67 -12.36 -0.43
CA LYS A 65 -11.19 -12.80 -1.73
C LYS A 65 -11.98 -11.71 -2.45
N THR A 66 -12.82 -10.97 -1.73
CA THR A 66 -13.64 -9.89 -2.31
C THR A 66 -12.81 -8.69 -2.78
N VAL A 67 -11.63 -8.48 -2.21
CA VAL A 67 -10.68 -7.43 -2.60
C VAL A 67 -9.87 -7.91 -3.81
N VAL A 68 -9.30 -9.11 -3.71
CA VAL A 68 -8.45 -9.73 -4.74
C VAL A 68 -9.18 -9.92 -6.07
N THR A 69 -10.45 -10.38 -6.05
CA THR A 69 -11.26 -10.56 -7.27
C THR A 69 -11.57 -9.26 -8.00
N ARG A 70 -11.38 -8.11 -7.33
CA ARG A 70 -11.51 -6.77 -7.94
C ARG A 70 -10.16 -6.19 -8.37
N GLY A 71 -9.09 -6.97 -8.37
CA GLY A 71 -7.74 -6.51 -8.67
C GLY A 71 -7.17 -5.52 -7.67
N LYS A 72 -7.71 -5.45 -6.42
CA LYS A 72 -7.25 -4.53 -5.37
C LYS A 72 -6.45 -5.27 -4.30
N GLY A 73 -5.75 -4.52 -3.44
CA GLY A 73 -4.93 -5.10 -2.38
C GLY A 73 -3.90 -6.07 -2.97
N ALA A 74 -3.78 -7.28 -2.40
CA ALA A 74 -2.87 -8.27 -2.95
C ALA A 74 -3.22 -8.70 -4.38
N GLY A 75 -4.48 -8.58 -4.82
CA GLY A 75 -4.88 -8.89 -6.20
C GLY A 75 -4.23 -7.99 -7.26
N PHE A 76 -3.80 -6.80 -6.89
CA PHE A 76 -3.09 -5.90 -7.81
C PHE A 76 -1.66 -6.39 -8.13
N LEU A 77 -1.10 -7.26 -7.28
CA LEU A 77 0.23 -7.85 -7.49
C LEU A 77 0.28 -8.84 -8.66
N ALA A 78 -0.88 -9.31 -9.13
CA ALA A 78 -0.98 -10.21 -10.27
C ALA A 78 -0.53 -9.58 -11.60
N SER A 79 -0.54 -8.25 -11.69
CA SER A 79 -0.17 -7.50 -12.90
C SER A 79 0.84 -6.40 -12.56
N PRO A 80 2.15 -6.70 -12.50
CA PRO A 80 3.19 -5.70 -12.24
C PRO A 80 3.18 -4.53 -13.23
N GLU A 81 2.79 -4.78 -14.48
CA GLU A 81 2.71 -3.77 -15.53
C GLU A 81 1.56 -2.77 -15.27
N GLU A 82 0.40 -3.25 -14.82
CA GLU A 82 -0.71 -2.37 -14.44
C GLU A 82 -0.38 -1.59 -13.17
N LEU A 83 0.30 -2.22 -12.21
CA LEU A 83 0.78 -1.56 -10.99
C LEU A 83 1.79 -0.46 -11.33
N GLU A 84 2.68 -0.71 -12.28
CA GLU A 84 3.62 0.30 -12.78
C GLU A 84 2.90 1.49 -13.40
N GLY A 85 1.94 1.24 -14.31
CA GLY A 85 1.13 2.29 -14.93
C GLY A 85 0.33 3.11 -13.91
N PHE A 86 -0.19 2.46 -12.85
CA PHE A 86 -0.84 3.14 -11.73
C PHE A 86 0.14 4.07 -10.99
N LEU A 87 1.34 3.58 -10.67
CA LEU A 87 2.35 4.38 -9.96
C LEU A 87 2.89 5.52 -10.82
N ASP A 88 3.03 5.32 -12.15
CA ASP A 88 3.39 6.39 -13.08
C ASP A 88 2.39 7.56 -13.02
N MET A 89 1.09 7.26 -13.06
CA MET A 89 0.05 8.29 -12.95
C MET A 89 0.07 8.96 -11.57
N VAL A 90 0.17 8.16 -10.51
CA VAL A 90 0.18 8.69 -9.13
C VAL A 90 1.38 9.62 -8.93
N PHE A 91 2.59 9.21 -9.26
CA PHE A 91 3.79 10.03 -9.03
C PHE A 91 3.90 11.25 -9.95
N LYS A 92 3.23 11.23 -11.09
CA LYS A 92 3.11 12.40 -11.96
C LYS A 92 2.28 13.52 -11.33
N ASP A 93 1.17 13.16 -10.68
CA ASP A 93 0.16 14.11 -10.22
C ASP A 93 0.00 14.12 -8.68
N LEU A 94 0.91 13.46 -7.94
CA LEU A 94 0.88 13.42 -6.47
C LEU A 94 1.00 14.83 -5.90
N PRO A 95 0.07 15.27 -5.01
CA PRO A 95 0.07 16.61 -4.49
C PRO A 95 1.36 16.98 -3.73
N GLY A 96 2.02 18.01 -4.17
CA GLY A 96 3.12 18.76 -3.58
C GLY A 96 4.10 18.03 -2.68
N LYS A 97 3.88 18.04 -1.36
CA LYS A 97 4.80 17.44 -0.36
C LYS A 97 4.30 16.10 0.19
N MET A 98 3.26 15.53 -0.41
CA MET A 98 2.69 14.26 0.04
C MET A 98 3.70 13.12 -0.12
N LYS A 99 3.89 12.36 0.93
CA LYS A 99 4.72 11.15 0.94
C LYS A 99 3.85 9.94 0.66
N LEU A 100 4.31 9.06 -0.22
CA LEU A 100 3.65 7.79 -0.51
C LEU A 100 4.46 6.63 0.08
N SER A 101 3.87 5.92 1.03
CA SER A 101 4.33 4.61 1.48
C SER A 101 3.45 3.50 0.88
N VAL A 102 4.01 2.30 0.77
CA VAL A 102 3.30 1.13 0.23
C VAL A 102 3.35 0.00 1.23
N LYS A 103 2.20 -0.65 1.49
CA LYS A 103 2.16 -1.90 2.24
C LYS A 103 1.80 -3.05 1.31
N THR A 104 2.74 -4.00 1.14
CA THR A 104 2.64 -5.06 0.16
C THR A 104 2.83 -6.46 0.75
N ARG A 105 2.41 -7.47 -0.01
CA ARG A 105 2.89 -8.85 0.07
C ARG A 105 3.96 -9.10 -0.99
N ILE A 106 4.51 -10.33 -1.02
CA ILE A 106 5.60 -10.68 -1.93
C ILE A 106 5.14 -11.27 -3.27
N GLY A 107 3.85 -11.38 -3.48
CA GLY A 107 3.26 -11.91 -4.72
C GLY A 107 1.95 -12.64 -4.47
N MET A 108 1.48 -13.35 -5.48
CA MET A 108 0.24 -14.12 -5.49
C MET A 108 0.47 -15.57 -5.08
N GLU A 109 1.33 -16.29 -5.80
CA GLU A 109 1.50 -17.75 -5.69
C GLU A 109 2.95 -18.21 -5.54
N ALA A 110 3.95 -17.40 -5.99
CA ALA A 110 5.35 -17.78 -5.99
C ALA A 110 6.27 -16.66 -5.45
N ASP A 111 7.31 -17.06 -4.71
CA ASP A 111 8.26 -16.13 -4.07
C ASP A 111 9.05 -15.31 -5.10
N GLU A 112 9.30 -15.88 -6.28
CA GLU A 112 10.03 -15.26 -7.40
C GLU A 112 9.30 -14.04 -7.98
N GLU A 113 7.99 -13.95 -7.79
CA GLU A 113 7.18 -12.81 -8.24
C GLU A 113 7.66 -11.50 -7.58
N PHE A 114 8.19 -11.59 -6.36
CA PHE A 114 8.64 -10.42 -5.63
C PHE A 114 9.78 -9.67 -6.29
N GLU A 115 10.66 -10.35 -7.03
CA GLU A 115 11.76 -9.69 -7.73
C GLU A 115 11.24 -8.68 -8.77
N LYS A 116 10.19 -9.06 -9.53
CA LYS A 116 9.54 -8.15 -10.50
C LYS A 116 8.83 -7.00 -9.80
N LEU A 117 8.10 -7.28 -8.72
CA LEU A 117 7.42 -6.25 -7.93
C LEU A 117 8.42 -5.25 -7.33
N LEU A 118 9.52 -5.74 -6.77
CA LEU A 118 10.56 -4.88 -6.20
C LEU A 118 11.23 -4.01 -7.28
N ALA A 119 11.40 -4.54 -8.49
CA ALA A 119 11.91 -3.77 -9.63
C ALA A 119 10.96 -2.62 -9.99
N VAL A 120 9.64 -2.84 -9.95
CA VAL A 120 8.64 -1.77 -10.13
C VAL A 120 8.76 -0.74 -9.01
N TYR A 121 8.73 -1.15 -7.75
CA TYR A 121 8.82 -0.21 -6.61
C TYR A 121 10.09 0.63 -6.66
N ASN A 122 11.21 0.08 -7.06
CA ASN A 122 12.50 0.77 -7.16
C ASN A 122 12.56 1.88 -8.22
N ARG A 123 11.55 2.01 -9.08
CA ARG A 123 11.45 3.09 -10.08
C ARG A 123 10.90 4.38 -9.48
N TYR A 124 10.29 4.31 -8.30
CA TYR A 124 9.59 5.42 -7.68
C TYR A 124 10.22 5.83 -6.35
N PRO A 125 10.14 7.12 -5.98
CA PRO A 125 10.64 7.62 -4.71
C PRO A 125 9.65 7.34 -3.57
N LEU A 126 9.43 6.05 -3.28
CA LEU A 126 8.60 5.64 -2.17
C LEU A 126 9.20 6.11 -0.84
N TYR A 127 8.36 6.63 0.03
CA TYR A 127 8.79 7.05 1.37
C TYR A 127 9.14 5.87 2.26
N GLU A 128 8.34 4.79 2.19
CA GLU A 128 8.58 3.52 2.86
C GLU A 128 7.91 2.38 2.11
N LEU A 129 8.51 1.20 2.12
CA LEU A 129 7.93 -0.04 1.63
C LEU A 129 7.80 -1.04 2.78
N ILE A 130 6.57 -1.27 3.24
CA ILE A 130 6.22 -2.20 4.32
C ILE A 130 5.91 -3.55 3.70
N ILE A 131 6.74 -4.56 3.98
CA ILE A 131 6.64 -5.88 3.37
C ILE A 131 6.11 -6.89 4.38
N HIS A 132 4.97 -7.51 4.06
CA HIS A 132 4.53 -8.74 4.69
C HIS A 132 5.02 -9.92 3.83
N PRO A 133 6.07 -10.66 4.23
CA PRO A 133 6.69 -11.64 3.37
C PRO A 133 5.91 -12.97 3.34
N ARG A 134 4.65 -12.88 2.96
CA ARG A 134 3.73 -13.95 2.62
C ARG A 134 3.14 -13.70 1.23
N LEU A 135 2.78 -14.77 0.54
CA LEU A 135 2.00 -14.71 -0.70
C LEU A 135 0.53 -14.40 -0.40
N GLN A 136 -0.21 -13.97 -1.41
CA GLN A 136 -1.66 -13.83 -1.31
C GLN A 136 -2.32 -15.16 -0.94
N ALA A 137 -1.90 -16.26 -1.59
CA ALA A 137 -2.42 -17.62 -1.38
C ALA A 137 -2.25 -18.13 0.07
N ASP A 138 -1.25 -17.62 0.80
CA ASP A 138 -1.04 -18.02 2.20
C ASP A 138 -2.11 -17.45 3.15
N TYR A 139 -2.75 -16.35 2.78
CA TYR A 139 -3.57 -15.54 3.70
C TYR A 139 -2.75 -15.15 4.96
N TYR A 140 -3.00 -15.82 6.09
CA TYR A 140 -2.27 -15.67 7.36
C TYR A 140 -1.70 -17.00 7.86
N LYS A 141 -1.75 -18.04 7.03
CA LYS A 141 -1.13 -19.33 7.25
C LYS A 141 0.33 -19.31 6.79
N ASN A 142 1.04 -20.39 7.00
CA ASN A 142 2.44 -20.56 6.62
C ASN A 142 3.39 -19.57 7.34
N THR A 143 4.65 -19.87 7.38
CA THR A 143 5.68 -19.01 7.98
C THR A 143 6.04 -17.88 7.00
N PRO A 144 6.21 -16.62 7.47
CA PRO A 144 6.72 -15.56 6.63
C PRO A 144 8.11 -15.89 6.07
N ARG A 145 8.32 -15.59 4.79
CA ARG A 145 9.56 -15.88 4.06
C ARG A 145 10.62 -14.81 4.34
N LYS A 146 11.27 -14.93 5.48
CA LYS A 146 12.27 -13.94 5.94
C LYS A 146 13.43 -13.76 4.96
N GLU A 147 13.78 -14.81 4.21
CA GLU A 147 14.85 -14.75 3.20
C GLU A 147 14.50 -13.79 2.04
N VAL A 148 13.23 -13.77 1.61
CA VAL A 148 12.78 -12.81 0.59
C VAL A 148 12.92 -11.39 1.10
N PHE A 149 12.57 -11.14 2.36
CA PHE A 149 12.76 -9.82 2.98
C PHE A 149 14.26 -9.47 3.09
N ARG A 150 15.12 -10.43 3.45
CA ARG A 150 16.57 -10.23 3.50
C ARG A 150 17.13 -9.81 2.13
N CYS A 151 16.73 -10.50 1.07
CA CYS A 151 17.09 -10.10 -0.30
C CYS A 151 16.58 -8.70 -0.66
N ALA A 152 15.39 -8.35 -0.18
CA ALA A 152 14.85 -7.01 -0.39
C ALA A 152 15.71 -5.92 0.28
N LEU A 153 16.26 -6.17 1.47
CA LEU A 153 17.14 -5.21 2.18
C LEU A 153 18.38 -4.83 1.34
N GLU A 154 18.87 -5.75 0.52
CA GLU A 154 20.05 -5.52 -0.31
C GLU A 154 19.72 -4.77 -1.62
N LYS A 155 18.47 -4.91 -2.11
CA LYS A 155 18.08 -4.44 -3.46
C LYS A 155 17.13 -3.23 -3.45
N SER A 156 16.47 -2.95 -2.33
CA SER A 156 15.49 -1.86 -2.26
C SER A 156 16.15 -0.49 -2.24
N LYS A 157 15.58 0.45 -3.01
CA LYS A 157 15.91 1.86 -2.94
C LYS A 157 15.13 2.62 -1.88
N ALA A 158 13.94 2.13 -1.53
CA ALA A 158 13.11 2.70 -0.46
C ALA A 158 13.52 2.12 0.91
N PRO A 159 13.35 2.87 2.00
CA PRO A 159 13.40 2.33 3.36
C PRO A 159 12.41 1.17 3.50
N LEU A 160 12.83 0.09 4.17
CA LEU A 160 11.99 -1.10 4.36
C LEU A 160 11.52 -1.24 5.80
N CYS A 161 10.25 -1.66 5.94
CA CYS A 161 9.68 -2.08 7.20
C CYS A 161 9.21 -3.55 7.08
N TYR A 162 9.62 -4.39 8.03
CA TYR A 162 9.15 -5.77 8.12
C TYR A 162 7.80 -5.81 8.83
N ASN A 163 6.85 -6.52 8.27
CA ASN A 163 5.55 -6.78 8.88
C ASN A 163 5.21 -8.28 8.83
N GLY A 164 5.12 -8.93 9.96
CA GLY A 164 4.73 -10.34 10.08
C GLY A 164 5.22 -10.96 11.37
N ASP A 165 4.50 -11.89 11.92
CA ASP A 165 4.77 -12.82 13.05
C ASP A 165 5.95 -12.41 13.97
N LEU A 166 5.90 -11.21 14.54
CA LEU A 166 6.82 -10.74 15.57
C LEU A 166 6.17 -11.01 16.93
N PHE A 167 6.62 -12.06 17.63
CA PHE A 167 6.06 -12.49 18.90
C PHE A 167 6.95 -12.15 20.11
N THR A 168 8.19 -11.77 19.85
CA THR A 168 9.18 -11.39 20.87
C THR A 168 10.00 -10.21 20.37
N GLU A 169 10.48 -9.37 21.31
CA GLU A 169 11.48 -8.33 21.06
C GLU A 169 12.86 -8.93 20.80
#